data_d9ad771c377d2f9c219ea223a7406585
#
_entry.id   d9ad771c377d2f9c219ea223a7406585
#
_cell.length_a   1.000
_cell.length_b   1.000
_cell.length_c   1.000
_cell.angle_alpha   90.00
_cell.angle_beta   90.00
_cell.angle_gamma   90.00
#
_symmetry.space_group_name_H-M   'P 1'
#
loop_
_entity.id
_entity.type
_entity.pdbx_description
1 polymer ?
#
loop_
_entity_poly.entity_id
_entity_poly.type
_entity_poly.pdbx_seq_one_letter_code
_entity_poly.pdbx_strand_id
1 'polypeptide(L)'
;MSVINVNKVVTTYKNAESEQEKNKIILIDPGHGGIDGGASSKDGTTEKDINLNIGLLLGANLKSQGYKVEFTRTEDIGLYTEGKSVKEKKYEDLNKRVSLKEETKCDIFVSIHLNTFPESYCKGAQVWYSNYEGSERLANIMQGTLKDKLDQSNKRKAKAAGTQYKVLRGNDNMEGVIVECGFLSNPEEYEKLKDEEYQKKIADALAESISIYLKEGAN
;
A
#
# COMPACT_ATOMS: atom_id res chain seq x y z
N MET A 1 -45.22 28.80 1.04
CA MET A 1 -43.82 28.65 1.39
C MET A 1 -43.50 27.17 1.52
N SER A 2 -42.67 26.64 0.63
CA SER A 2 -42.31 25.22 0.67
C SER A 2 -41.20 25.01 1.74
N VAL A 3 -41.51 24.26 2.78
CA VAL A 3 -40.50 23.89 3.81
C VAL A 3 -39.58 22.88 3.20
N ILE A 4 -38.36 23.29 2.90
CA ILE A 4 -37.30 22.37 2.45
C ILE A 4 -37.00 21.41 3.61
N ASN A 5 -37.16 20.11 3.38
CA ASN A 5 -36.92 19.08 4.39
C ASN A 5 -35.40 18.90 4.55
N VAL A 6 -34.77 19.58 5.50
CA VAL A 6 -33.35 19.61 5.77
C VAL A 6 -32.77 18.20 5.97
N ASN A 7 -33.52 17.29 6.62
CA ASN A 7 -33.07 15.91 6.83
C ASN A 7 -32.91 15.14 5.52
N LYS A 8 -33.78 15.36 4.54
CA LYS A 8 -33.70 14.71 3.22
C LYS A 8 -32.51 15.25 2.42
N VAL A 9 -32.23 16.55 2.53
CA VAL A 9 -31.07 17.18 1.87
C VAL A 9 -29.77 16.64 2.47
N VAL A 10 -29.62 16.61 3.79
CA VAL A 10 -28.43 16.09 4.49
C VAL A 10 -28.20 14.60 4.17
N THR A 11 -29.26 13.79 4.11
CA THR A 11 -29.11 12.36 3.73
C THR A 11 -28.68 12.21 2.27
N THR A 12 -29.17 13.05 1.37
CA THR A 12 -28.78 13.01 -0.05
C THR A 12 -27.30 13.41 -0.23
N TYR A 13 -26.83 14.44 0.49
CA TYR A 13 -25.40 14.83 0.46
C TYR A 13 -24.51 13.72 1.01
N LYS A 14 -24.81 13.13 2.17
CA LYS A 14 -24.05 12.01 2.74
C LYS A 14 -24.01 10.78 1.83
N ASN A 15 -25.09 10.46 1.13
CA ASN A 15 -25.11 9.36 0.17
C ASN A 15 -24.26 9.68 -1.08
N ALA A 16 -24.27 10.91 -1.57
CA ALA A 16 -23.48 11.33 -2.71
C ALA A 16 -21.98 11.33 -2.37
N GLU A 17 -21.59 11.80 -1.18
CA GLU A 17 -20.21 11.75 -0.69
C GLU A 17 -19.71 10.31 -0.58
N SER A 18 -20.50 9.40 0.02
CA SER A 18 -20.15 7.98 0.14
C SER A 18 -20.02 7.26 -1.22
N GLU A 19 -20.81 7.64 -2.21
CA GLU A 19 -20.69 7.11 -3.58
C GLU A 19 -19.45 7.66 -4.30
N GLN A 20 -19.09 8.91 -4.07
CA GLN A 20 -17.89 9.52 -4.65
C GLN A 20 -16.62 8.89 -4.08
N GLU A 21 -16.56 8.62 -2.77
CA GLU A 21 -15.47 7.91 -2.12
C GLU A 21 -15.29 6.49 -2.69
N LYS A 22 -16.38 5.76 -2.91
CA LYS A 22 -16.37 4.40 -3.47
C LYS A 22 -15.98 4.35 -4.94
N ASN A 23 -16.04 5.47 -5.65
CA ASN A 23 -15.58 5.57 -7.03
C ASN A 23 -14.06 5.72 -7.14
N LYS A 24 -13.36 6.00 -6.03
CA LYS A 24 -11.90 6.07 -5.98
C LYS A 24 -11.24 4.74 -6.34
N ILE A 25 -10.22 4.81 -7.19
CA ILE A 25 -9.46 3.66 -7.65
C ILE A 25 -8.19 3.54 -6.81
N ILE A 26 -8.01 2.41 -6.14
CA ILE A 26 -6.83 2.11 -5.34
C ILE A 26 -5.99 1.09 -6.11
N LEU A 27 -4.79 1.50 -6.52
CA LEU A 27 -3.82 0.61 -7.15
C LEU A 27 -2.90 0.02 -6.07
N ILE A 28 -3.02 -1.29 -5.87
CA ILE A 28 -2.15 -2.05 -4.96
C ILE A 28 -0.99 -2.61 -5.74
N ASP A 29 0.21 -2.37 -5.25
CA ASP A 29 1.46 -2.81 -5.84
C ASP A 29 2.19 -3.77 -4.90
N PRO A 30 1.96 -5.09 -5.00
CA PRO A 30 2.79 -6.06 -4.30
C PRO A 30 4.21 -6.00 -4.84
N GLY A 31 5.16 -5.46 -4.06
CA GLY A 31 6.54 -5.25 -4.49
C GLY A 31 7.22 -6.53 -4.95
N HIS A 32 8.22 -6.41 -5.84
CA HIS A 32 8.96 -7.54 -6.44
C HIS A 32 8.08 -8.46 -7.30
N GLY A 33 8.57 -9.66 -7.64
CA GLY A 33 7.86 -10.68 -8.43
C GLY A 33 8.74 -11.32 -9.51
N GLY A 34 8.38 -12.53 -9.92
CA GLY A 34 9.15 -13.31 -10.89
C GLY A 34 10.59 -13.53 -10.42
N ILE A 35 11.58 -13.10 -11.23
CA ILE A 35 13.02 -13.25 -10.89
C ILE A 35 13.47 -12.36 -9.73
N ASP A 36 12.73 -11.31 -9.39
CA ASP A 36 13.05 -10.43 -8.26
C ASP A 36 12.35 -10.92 -7.00
N GLY A 37 13.06 -11.68 -6.19
CA GLY A 37 12.55 -12.18 -4.90
C GLY A 37 12.43 -11.13 -3.80
N GLY A 38 13.05 -9.95 -3.98
CA GLY A 38 13.26 -9.01 -2.90
C GLY A 38 14.25 -9.54 -1.86
N ALA A 39 14.05 -9.20 -0.60
CA ALA A 39 14.79 -9.80 0.50
C ALA A 39 14.42 -11.28 0.65
N SER A 40 15.38 -12.10 1.09
CA SER A 40 15.18 -13.53 1.32
C SER A 40 15.69 -13.92 2.69
N SER A 41 14.97 -14.77 3.38
CA SER A 41 15.41 -15.38 4.62
C SER A 41 16.24 -16.64 4.38
N LYS A 42 16.84 -17.18 5.44
CA LYS A 42 17.68 -18.38 5.36
C LYS A 42 16.91 -19.66 5.00
N ASP A 43 15.62 -19.72 5.28
CA ASP A 43 14.76 -20.87 4.96
C ASP A 43 14.11 -20.79 3.57
N GLY A 44 14.47 -19.76 2.78
CA GLY A 44 13.98 -19.57 1.41
C GLY A 44 12.68 -18.77 1.30
N THR A 45 12.11 -18.28 2.40
CA THR A 45 10.97 -17.35 2.35
C THR A 45 11.39 -16.07 1.67
N THR A 46 10.61 -15.60 0.70
CA THR A 46 10.92 -14.41 -0.08
C THR A 46 9.96 -13.26 0.23
N GLU A 47 10.48 -12.05 0.15
CA GLU A 47 9.69 -10.83 0.33
C GLU A 47 8.52 -10.77 -0.66
N LYS A 48 8.74 -11.13 -1.93
CA LYS A 48 7.72 -11.08 -2.99
C LYS A 48 6.46 -11.88 -2.68
N ASP A 49 6.61 -13.03 -1.98
CA ASP A 49 5.49 -13.92 -1.66
C ASP A 49 4.62 -13.33 -0.54
N ILE A 50 5.26 -12.79 0.48
CA ILE A 50 4.57 -12.11 1.59
C ILE A 50 3.89 -10.82 1.09
N ASN A 51 4.58 -10.02 0.26
CA ASN A 51 4.00 -8.82 -0.34
C ASN A 51 2.76 -9.13 -1.17
N LEU A 52 2.81 -10.22 -1.97
CA LEU A 52 1.67 -10.66 -2.77
C LEU A 52 0.49 -11.02 -1.89
N ASN A 53 0.70 -11.82 -0.86
CA ASN A 53 -0.37 -12.27 0.03
C ASN A 53 -1.01 -11.09 0.78
N ILE A 54 -0.21 -10.19 1.37
CA ILE A 54 -0.73 -8.97 2.03
C ILE A 54 -1.51 -8.11 1.02
N GLY A 55 -0.98 -7.93 -0.20
CA GLY A 55 -1.64 -7.15 -1.24
C GLY A 55 -2.99 -7.72 -1.65
N LEU A 56 -3.10 -9.04 -1.82
CA LEU A 56 -4.35 -9.73 -2.16
C LEU A 56 -5.38 -9.62 -1.02
N LEU A 57 -4.96 -9.80 0.23
CA LEU A 57 -5.81 -9.64 1.41
C LEU A 57 -6.32 -8.18 1.55
N LEU A 58 -5.44 -7.19 1.34
CA LEU A 58 -5.81 -5.78 1.31
C LEU A 58 -6.86 -5.50 0.23
N GLY A 59 -6.63 -5.99 -0.98
CA GLY A 59 -7.56 -5.79 -2.08
C GLY A 59 -8.91 -6.46 -1.85
N ALA A 60 -8.94 -7.67 -1.28
CA ALA A 60 -10.18 -8.34 -0.91
C ALA A 60 -10.97 -7.53 0.13
N ASN A 61 -10.28 -7.02 1.16
CA ASN A 61 -10.89 -6.19 2.19
C ASN A 61 -11.47 -4.88 1.60
N LEU A 62 -10.71 -4.14 0.79
CA LEU A 62 -11.18 -2.90 0.17
C LEU A 62 -12.35 -3.14 -0.80
N LYS A 63 -12.31 -4.21 -1.60
CA LYS A 63 -13.43 -4.60 -2.48
C LYS A 63 -14.68 -4.91 -1.69
N SER A 64 -14.57 -5.59 -0.54
CA SER A 64 -15.70 -5.88 0.34
C SER A 64 -16.34 -4.61 0.92
N GLN A 65 -15.57 -3.53 1.06
CA GLN A 65 -16.04 -2.21 1.46
C GLN A 65 -16.63 -1.39 0.30
N GLY A 66 -16.55 -1.90 -0.93
CA GLY A 66 -17.12 -1.28 -2.14
C GLY A 66 -16.17 -0.36 -2.90
N TYR A 67 -14.87 -0.33 -2.58
CA TYR A 67 -13.87 0.42 -3.33
C TYR A 67 -13.47 -0.28 -4.63
N LYS A 68 -13.05 0.51 -5.62
CA LYS A 68 -12.45 0.00 -6.86
C LYS A 68 -10.97 -0.31 -6.61
N VAL A 69 -10.56 -1.53 -6.91
CA VAL A 69 -9.20 -2.00 -6.66
C VAL A 69 -8.59 -2.59 -7.90
N GLU A 70 -7.44 -2.06 -8.28
CA GLU A 70 -6.55 -2.54 -9.32
C GLU A 70 -5.24 -3.05 -8.71
N PHE A 71 -4.52 -3.89 -9.43
CA PHE A 71 -3.25 -4.47 -8.97
C PHE A 71 -2.18 -4.33 -10.05
N THR A 72 -0.93 -4.15 -9.64
CA THR A 72 0.20 -4.29 -10.56
C THR A 72 0.45 -5.76 -10.92
N ARG A 73 0.26 -6.67 -9.97
CA ARG A 73 0.29 -8.13 -10.14
C ARG A 73 -0.62 -8.83 -9.12
N THR A 74 -1.18 -9.98 -9.49
CA THR A 74 -2.01 -10.84 -8.64
C THR A 74 -1.45 -12.26 -8.50
N GLU A 75 -0.26 -12.51 -9.05
CA GLU A 75 0.47 -13.79 -9.01
C GLU A 75 1.98 -13.52 -8.99
N ASP A 76 2.79 -14.57 -8.85
CA ASP A 76 4.26 -14.43 -8.84
C ASP A 76 4.81 -14.25 -10.26
N ILE A 77 4.62 -13.06 -10.81
CA ILE A 77 5.16 -12.64 -12.10
C ILE A 77 5.96 -11.35 -11.97
N GLY A 78 6.92 -11.17 -12.86
CA GLY A 78 7.56 -9.87 -13.08
C GLY A 78 6.94 -9.17 -14.28
N LEU A 79 6.91 -7.84 -14.23
CA LEU A 79 6.30 -6.98 -15.26
C LEU A 79 7.31 -6.61 -16.34
N TYR A 80 7.98 -7.61 -16.91
CA TYR A 80 9.05 -7.45 -17.88
C TYR A 80 8.92 -8.45 -19.04
N THR A 81 9.65 -8.17 -20.13
CA THR A 81 9.75 -9.07 -21.29
C THR A 81 10.86 -10.11 -21.06
N GLU A 82 10.60 -11.38 -21.41
CA GLU A 82 11.60 -12.43 -21.34
C GLU A 82 12.75 -12.21 -22.35
N GLY A 83 13.87 -12.91 -22.13
CA GLY A 83 15.07 -12.83 -22.99
C GLY A 83 16.00 -11.65 -22.68
N LYS A 84 15.69 -10.82 -21.70
CA LYS A 84 16.52 -9.69 -21.26
C LYS A 84 17.43 -10.07 -20.09
N SER A 85 18.49 -9.28 -19.87
CA SER A 85 19.32 -9.40 -18.67
C SER A 85 18.51 -9.08 -17.41
N VAL A 86 18.98 -9.56 -16.24
CA VAL A 86 18.34 -9.27 -14.93
C VAL A 86 18.18 -7.78 -14.69
N LYS A 87 19.21 -6.99 -15.04
CA LYS A 87 19.17 -5.52 -14.88
C LYS A 87 18.09 -4.87 -15.73
N GLU A 88 17.97 -5.29 -17.00
CA GLU A 88 16.95 -4.78 -17.90
C GLU A 88 15.56 -5.18 -17.46
N LYS A 89 15.38 -6.43 -17.03
CA LYS A 89 14.11 -6.92 -16.47
C LYS A 89 13.66 -6.09 -15.26
N LYS A 90 14.55 -5.85 -14.29
CA LYS A 90 14.24 -5.01 -13.13
C LYS A 90 13.91 -3.56 -13.51
N TYR A 91 14.62 -3.02 -14.49
CA TYR A 91 14.33 -1.66 -14.98
C TYR A 91 12.96 -1.57 -15.66
N GLU A 92 12.63 -2.56 -16.48
CA GLU A 92 11.34 -2.65 -17.18
C GLU A 92 10.18 -2.85 -16.19
N ASP A 93 10.34 -3.75 -15.23
CA ASP A 93 9.37 -4.00 -14.16
C ASP A 93 9.00 -2.70 -13.42
N LEU A 94 10.01 -1.97 -12.94
CA LEU A 94 9.78 -0.70 -12.24
C LEU A 94 9.12 0.36 -13.14
N ASN A 95 9.47 0.41 -14.44
CA ASN A 95 8.80 1.33 -15.36
C ASN A 95 7.34 0.96 -15.57
N LYS A 96 7.04 -0.33 -15.68
CA LYS A 96 5.66 -0.81 -15.84
C LYS A 96 4.80 -0.49 -14.62
N ARG A 97 5.35 -0.65 -13.40
CA ARG A 97 4.65 -0.24 -12.16
C ARG A 97 4.34 1.26 -12.16
N VAL A 98 5.28 2.09 -12.63
CA VAL A 98 5.05 3.54 -12.75
C VAL A 98 3.96 3.83 -13.79
N SER A 99 4.00 3.19 -14.98
CA SER A 99 3.01 3.44 -16.04
C SER A 99 1.60 2.97 -15.66
N LEU A 100 1.48 1.90 -14.86
CA LEU A 100 0.20 1.41 -14.39
C LEU A 100 -0.58 2.44 -13.55
N LYS A 101 0.09 3.37 -12.88
CA LYS A 101 -0.58 4.46 -12.16
C LYS A 101 -1.41 5.35 -13.10
N GLU A 102 -0.86 5.69 -14.26
CA GLU A 102 -1.55 6.46 -15.29
C GLU A 102 -2.57 5.62 -16.07
N GLU A 103 -2.20 4.37 -16.41
CA GLU A 103 -3.07 3.45 -17.16
C GLU A 103 -4.36 3.14 -16.39
N THR A 104 -4.27 2.94 -15.09
CA THR A 104 -5.42 2.67 -14.20
C THR A 104 -6.16 3.93 -13.78
N LYS A 105 -5.54 5.10 -13.94
CA LYS A 105 -6.03 6.38 -13.41
C LYS A 105 -6.33 6.29 -11.91
N CYS A 106 -5.44 5.63 -11.17
CA CYS A 106 -5.66 5.44 -9.74
C CYS A 106 -5.63 6.77 -8.98
N ASP A 107 -6.44 6.84 -7.94
CA ASP A 107 -6.45 7.97 -7.00
C ASP A 107 -5.44 7.75 -5.87
N ILE A 108 -5.23 6.49 -5.48
CA ILE A 108 -4.28 6.10 -4.45
C ILE A 108 -3.40 4.96 -4.96
N PHE A 109 -2.09 5.09 -4.80
CA PHE A 109 -1.10 4.05 -5.05
C PHE A 109 -0.49 3.57 -3.75
N VAL A 110 -0.59 2.26 -3.47
CA VAL A 110 -0.06 1.63 -2.26
C VAL A 110 0.86 0.48 -2.64
N SER A 111 2.16 0.66 -2.46
CA SER A 111 3.17 -0.39 -2.69
C SER A 111 3.50 -1.10 -1.38
N ILE A 112 3.45 -2.42 -1.39
CA ILE A 112 3.66 -3.30 -0.23
C ILE A 112 5.05 -3.91 -0.31
N HIS A 113 5.83 -3.73 0.75
CA HIS A 113 7.21 -4.19 0.87
C HIS A 113 7.53 -4.70 2.27
N LEU A 114 8.66 -5.38 2.40
CA LEU A 114 9.30 -5.73 3.65
C LEU A 114 10.71 -5.17 3.69
N ASN A 115 11.09 -4.67 4.84
CA ASN A 115 12.42 -4.10 5.04
C ASN A 115 13.47 -5.18 5.37
N THR A 116 14.71 -4.85 5.13
CA THR A 116 15.85 -5.64 5.60
C THR A 116 16.97 -4.70 6.01
N PHE A 117 17.69 -5.05 7.07
CA PHE A 117 18.82 -4.26 7.56
C PHE A 117 19.88 -5.17 8.18
N PRO A 118 21.19 -4.82 8.11
CA PRO A 118 22.25 -5.63 8.72
C PRO A 118 22.05 -5.88 10.21
N GLU A 119 21.54 -4.87 10.93
CA GLU A 119 21.28 -4.96 12.36
C GLU A 119 19.94 -5.62 12.63
N SER A 120 19.97 -6.85 13.13
CA SER A 120 18.78 -7.68 13.39
C SER A 120 17.84 -7.14 14.46
N TYR A 121 18.24 -6.12 15.25
CA TYR A 121 17.37 -5.45 16.20
C TYR A 121 16.43 -4.42 15.57
N CYS A 122 16.65 -4.06 14.29
CA CYS A 122 15.76 -3.15 13.57
C CYS A 122 14.38 -3.79 13.40
N LYS A 123 13.32 -3.05 13.79
CA LYS A 123 11.94 -3.52 13.71
C LYS A 123 10.93 -2.39 13.53
N GLY A 124 9.69 -2.76 13.26
CA GLY A 124 8.53 -1.87 13.17
C GLY A 124 8.23 -1.41 11.74
N ALA A 125 6.95 -1.44 11.38
CA ALA A 125 6.47 -0.96 10.09
C ALA A 125 6.84 0.51 9.86
N GLN A 126 7.15 0.86 8.60
CA GLN A 126 7.57 2.20 8.18
C GLN A 126 6.84 2.60 6.90
N VAL A 127 6.18 3.75 6.89
CA VAL A 127 5.53 4.28 5.69
C VAL A 127 6.36 5.39 5.07
N TRP A 128 6.54 5.32 3.75
CA TRP A 128 7.18 6.35 2.94
C TRP A 128 6.15 6.96 1.99
N TYR A 129 6.21 8.26 1.75
CA TYR A 129 5.23 8.96 0.91
C TYR A 129 5.88 9.77 -0.22
N SER A 130 5.13 9.88 -1.32
CA SER A 130 5.50 10.70 -2.48
C SER A 130 5.38 12.19 -2.17
N ASN A 131 5.92 13.03 -3.06
CA ASN A 131 5.83 14.49 -2.91
C ASN A 131 4.45 15.07 -3.28
N TYR A 132 3.47 14.22 -3.70
CA TYR A 132 2.14 14.69 -4.02
C TYR A 132 1.38 15.12 -2.77
N GLU A 133 0.64 16.23 -2.86
CA GLU A 133 -0.21 16.74 -1.79
C GLU A 133 -1.22 15.66 -1.35
N GLY A 134 -1.38 15.46 -0.06
CA GLY A 134 -2.23 14.38 0.49
C GLY A 134 -1.47 13.09 0.83
N SER A 135 -0.38 12.77 0.13
CA SER A 135 0.41 11.56 0.41
C SER A 135 0.99 11.53 1.83
N GLU A 136 1.42 12.68 2.36
CA GLU A 136 1.90 12.77 3.74
C GLU A 136 0.78 12.49 4.75
N ARG A 137 -0.42 13.03 4.53
CA ARG A 137 -1.57 12.77 5.39
C ARG A 137 -1.96 11.31 5.38
N LEU A 138 -2.06 10.69 4.19
CA LEU A 138 -2.32 9.26 4.05
C LEU A 138 -1.27 8.42 4.79
N ALA A 139 0.02 8.72 4.60
CA ALA A 139 1.12 8.02 5.25
C ALA A 139 1.11 8.16 6.77
N ASN A 140 0.77 9.32 7.31
CA ASN A 140 0.66 9.54 8.74
C ASN A 140 -0.51 8.74 9.35
N ILE A 141 -1.65 8.68 8.69
CA ILE A 141 -2.79 7.84 9.10
C ILE A 141 -2.36 6.36 9.08
N MET A 142 -1.74 5.89 7.99
CA MET A 142 -1.27 4.50 7.88
C MET A 142 -0.24 4.15 8.97
N GLN A 143 0.75 5.02 9.18
CA GLN A 143 1.79 4.81 10.19
C GLN A 143 1.19 4.73 11.60
N GLY A 144 0.21 5.58 11.91
CA GLY A 144 -0.52 5.57 13.18
C GLY A 144 -1.33 4.30 13.36
N THR A 145 -2.11 3.92 12.36
CA THR A 145 -2.95 2.70 12.42
C THR A 145 -2.11 1.43 12.53
N LEU A 146 -1.01 1.32 11.75
CA LEU A 146 -0.08 0.19 11.85
C LEU A 146 0.54 0.10 13.25
N LYS A 147 0.94 1.24 13.84
CA LYS A 147 1.42 1.27 15.22
C LYS A 147 0.37 0.76 16.20
N ASP A 148 -0.84 1.28 16.12
CA ASP A 148 -1.89 0.98 17.09
C ASP A 148 -2.38 -0.48 17.01
N LYS A 149 -2.43 -1.04 15.78
CA LYS A 149 -2.95 -2.40 15.54
C LYS A 149 -1.89 -3.51 15.64
N LEU A 150 -0.62 -3.21 15.32
CA LEU A 150 0.42 -4.25 15.21
C LEU A 150 1.48 -4.15 16.30
N ASP A 151 1.98 -2.96 16.60
CA ASP A 151 3.03 -2.76 17.62
C ASP A 151 2.99 -1.34 18.18
N GLN A 152 2.37 -1.18 19.34
CA GLN A 152 2.27 0.12 20.03
C GLN A 152 3.64 0.68 20.46
N SER A 153 4.67 -0.18 20.55
CA SER A 153 6.05 0.24 20.85
C SER A 153 6.78 0.83 19.64
N ASN A 154 6.20 0.73 18.42
CA ASN A 154 6.79 1.27 17.21
C ASN A 154 6.93 2.79 17.31
N LYS A 155 8.18 3.29 17.22
CA LYS A 155 8.52 4.72 17.31
C LYS A 155 8.76 5.36 15.93
N ARG A 156 8.60 4.58 14.84
CA ARG A 156 8.79 5.10 13.49
C ARG A 156 7.69 6.08 13.13
N LYS A 157 8.06 7.03 12.27
CA LYS A 157 7.14 8.05 11.75
C LYS A 157 7.11 7.93 10.22
N ALA A 158 6.03 8.31 9.59
CA ALA A 158 6.00 8.45 8.15
C ALA A 158 7.13 9.37 7.65
N LYS A 159 7.69 9.07 6.48
CA LYS A 159 8.84 9.79 5.91
C LYS A 159 8.62 10.11 4.44
N ALA A 160 9.07 11.29 4.02
CA ALA A 160 9.15 11.63 2.61
C ALA A 160 10.15 10.69 1.89
N ALA A 161 9.71 10.11 0.79
CA ALA A 161 10.53 9.20 -0.02
C ALA A 161 11.61 9.95 -0.80
N GLY A 162 11.40 11.22 -1.11
CA GLY A 162 12.30 12.00 -1.95
C GLY A 162 12.54 11.30 -3.29
N THR A 163 13.79 10.96 -3.58
CA THR A 163 14.17 10.25 -4.80
C THR A 163 14.56 8.78 -4.57
N GLN A 164 14.31 8.22 -3.38
CA GLN A 164 14.78 6.87 -3.03
C GLN A 164 14.04 5.78 -3.80
N TYR A 165 12.72 5.88 -3.91
CA TYR A 165 11.88 4.85 -4.53
C TYR A 165 11.38 5.30 -5.90
N LYS A 166 11.74 4.55 -6.96
CA LYS A 166 11.38 4.90 -8.34
C LYS A 166 9.86 4.98 -8.54
N VAL A 167 9.10 4.08 -7.92
CA VAL A 167 7.64 4.03 -8.03
C VAL A 167 6.93 5.22 -7.38
N LEU A 168 7.62 5.98 -6.51
CA LEU A 168 7.11 7.21 -5.90
C LEU A 168 7.70 8.49 -6.51
N ARG A 169 8.52 8.36 -7.58
CA ARG A 169 9.06 9.51 -8.29
C ARG A 169 8.11 9.95 -9.41
N GLY A 170 8.14 11.24 -9.68
CA GLY A 170 7.44 11.81 -10.83
C GLY A 170 6.42 12.87 -10.42
N ASN A 171 5.73 13.40 -11.43
CA ASN A 171 4.61 14.30 -11.25
C ASN A 171 3.34 13.45 -11.06
N ASP A 172 3.28 12.68 -9.98
CA ASP A 172 2.10 11.93 -9.66
C ASP A 172 0.94 12.89 -9.39
N ASN A 173 -0.23 12.57 -9.93
CA ASN A 173 -1.48 13.29 -9.68
C ASN A 173 -2.36 12.52 -8.68
N MET A 174 -1.74 11.67 -7.87
CA MET A 174 -2.41 10.81 -6.89
C MET A 174 -1.54 10.63 -5.65
N GLU A 175 -2.18 10.27 -4.56
CA GLU A 175 -1.50 9.89 -3.33
C GLU A 175 -0.71 8.59 -3.52
N GLY A 176 0.58 8.64 -3.18
CA GLY A 176 1.47 7.50 -3.32
C GLY A 176 2.23 7.18 -2.04
N VAL A 177 2.17 5.91 -1.63
CA VAL A 177 2.90 5.42 -0.46
C VAL A 177 3.58 4.08 -0.72
N ILE A 178 4.71 3.84 -0.04
CA ILE A 178 5.31 2.53 0.16
C ILE A 178 5.17 2.17 1.63
N VAL A 179 4.72 0.97 1.91
CA VAL A 179 4.60 0.42 3.25
C VAL A 179 5.61 -0.70 3.41
N GLU A 180 6.64 -0.46 4.22
CA GLU A 180 7.55 -1.48 4.73
C GLU A 180 6.86 -2.11 5.94
N CYS A 181 6.23 -3.28 5.76
CA CYS A 181 5.36 -3.88 6.75
C CYS A 181 6.08 -4.46 7.98
N GLY A 182 7.40 -4.60 7.92
CA GLY A 182 8.28 -5.11 8.98
C GLY A 182 9.63 -5.52 8.41
N PHE A 183 10.51 -6.06 9.25
CA PHE A 183 11.88 -6.41 8.87
C PHE A 183 12.06 -7.93 8.79
N LEU A 184 12.35 -8.45 7.59
CA LEU A 184 12.74 -9.85 7.39
C LEU A 184 14.06 -10.22 8.09
N SER A 185 14.91 -9.22 8.34
CA SER A 185 16.16 -9.40 9.09
C SER A 185 15.98 -9.49 10.60
N ASN A 186 14.81 -9.15 11.13
CA ASN A 186 14.51 -9.27 12.56
C ASN A 186 13.83 -10.62 12.85
N PRO A 187 14.39 -11.49 13.71
CA PRO A 187 13.84 -12.82 13.94
C PRO A 187 12.40 -12.84 14.47
N GLU A 188 12.05 -11.89 15.37
CA GLU A 188 10.71 -11.82 15.95
C GLU A 188 9.67 -11.36 14.90
N GLU A 189 10.03 -10.37 14.07
CA GLU A 189 9.14 -9.91 13.01
C GLU A 189 9.04 -10.93 11.87
N TYR A 190 10.15 -11.59 11.54
CA TYR A 190 10.17 -12.64 10.55
C TYR A 190 9.14 -13.76 10.85
N GLU A 191 9.12 -14.27 12.10
CA GLU A 191 8.14 -15.29 12.47
C GLU A 191 6.70 -14.79 12.39
N LYS A 192 6.44 -13.53 12.72
CA LYS A 192 5.12 -12.90 12.53
C LYS A 192 4.76 -12.72 11.07
N LEU A 193 5.71 -12.25 10.24
CA LEU A 193 5.47 -11.97 8.84
C LEU A 193 5.15 -13.23 8.00
N LYS A 194 5.58 -14.41 8.45
CA LYS A 194 5.19 -15.71 7.84
C LYS A 194 3.78 -16.15 8.22
N ASP A 195 3.23 -15.65 9.31
CA ASP A 195 1.92 -16.01 9.82
C ASP A 195 0.81 -15.32 9.01
N GLU A 196 -0.08 -16.09 8.38
CA GLU A 196 -1.17 -15.59 7.53
C GLU A 196 -2.14 -14.69 8.32
N GLU A 197 -2.38 -14.99 9.60
CA GLU A 197 -3.24 -14.17 10.44
C GLU A 197 -2.59 -12.81 10.75
N TYR A 198 -1.26 -12.76 10.86
CA TYR A 198 -0.55 -11.50 11.02
C TYR A 198 -0.54 -10.68 9.71
N GLN A 199 -0.35 -11.33 8.57
CA GLN A 199 -0.47 -10.69 7.25
C GLN A 199 -1.88 -10.12 7.05
N LYS A 200 -2.91 -10.85 7.48
CA LYS A 200 -4.29 -10.35 7.48
C LYS A 200 -4.46 -9.13 8.38
N LYS A 201 -3.88 -9.12 9.58
CA LYS A 201 -3.91 -7.92 10.46
C LYS A 201 -3.25 -6.71 9.81
N ILE A 202 -2.15 -6.90 9.08
CA ILE A 202 -1.51 -5.83 8.31
C ILE A 202 -2.47 -5.30 7.24
N ALA A 203 -3.05 -6.19 6.44
CA ALA A 203 -4.00 -5.84 5.39
C ALA A 203 -5.23 -5.11 5.93
N ASP A 204 -5.79 -5.56 7.04
CA ASP A 204 -6.92 -4.93 7.71
C ASP A 204 -6.57 -3.51 8.21
N ALA A 205 -5.38 -3.33 8.80
CA ALA A 205 -4.90 -2.03 9.25
C ALA A 205 -4.70 -1.04 8.08
N LEU A 206 -4.19 -1.52 6.95
CA LEU A 206 -4.03 -0.71 5.74
C LEU A 206 -5.38 -0.34 5.12
N ALA A 207 -6.33 -1.27 5.06
CA ALA A 207 -7.68 -1.01 4.55
C ALA A 207 -8.41 0.01 5.43
N GLU A 208 -8.32 -0.11 6.76
CA GLU A 208 -8.85 0.87 7.72
C GLU A 208 -8.25 2.25 7.50
N SER A 209 -6.93 2.34 7.30
CA SER A 209 -6.22 3.60 7.05
C SER A 209 -6.70 4.32 5.79
N ILE A 210 -6.87 3.58 4.69
CA ILE A 210 -7.38 4.11 3.43
C ILE A 210 -8.81 4.61 3.62
N SER A 211 -9.65 3.85 4.33
CA SER A 211 -11.04 4.23 4.60
C SER A 211 -11.13 5.49 5.47
N ILE A 212 -10.26 5.64 6.48
CA ILE A 212 -10.17 6.86 7.30
C ILE A 212 -9.77 8.04 6.42
N TYR A 213 -8.70 7.86 5.61
CA TYR A 213 -8.20 8.91 4.74
C TYR A 213 -9.26 9.45 3.78
N LEU A 214 -9.99 8.55 3.11
CA LEU A 214 -11.01 8.93 2.13
C LEU A 214 -12.21 9.62 2.79
N LYS A 215 -12.66 9.15 3.96
CA LYS A 215 -13.77 9.76 4.70
C LYS A 215 -13.45 11.15 5.26
N GLU A 216 -12.21 11.37 5.72
CA GLU A 216 -11.79 12.68 6.24
C GLU A 216 -11.52 13.72 5.14
N GLY A 217 -11.25 13.28 3.91
CA GLY A 217 -11.05 14.16 2.76
C GLY A 217 -12.33 14.68 2.13
N ALA A 218 -13.50 14.16 2.56
CA ALA A 218 -14.83 14.58 2.10
C ALA A 218 -15.45 15.71 2.95
N ASN A 219 -14.73 16.23 3.96
CA ASN A 219 -15.20 17.31 4.85
C ASN A 219 -14.54 18.66 4.47
#